data_47ac0f8bda1eae35e1363ae3a59f4d0d
#
_entry.id   47ac0f8bda1eae35e1363ae3a59f4d0d
#
_cell.length_a   1.000
_cell.length_b   1.000
_cell.length_c   1.000
_cell.angle_alpha   90.00
_cell.angle_beta   90.00
_cell.angle_gamma   90.00
#
_symmetry.space_group_name_H-M   'P 1'
#
loop_
_entity.id
_entity.type
_entity.pdbx_description
1 polymer ?
#
loop_
_entity_poly.entity_id
_entity_poly.type
_entity_poly.pdbx_seq_one_letter_code
_entity_poly.pdbx_strand_id
1 'polypeptide(L)'
;LRIPAHAVCTAIRDDIVSGAFEPGARLTEEVLARRYGVSRVPVREALRTLESEGFVTTRRHAGACVAEPTEQEAADLLELRMLLEPLAAARAARRRTDAHLKVLRGLVRLGQERARRGQGEDLRSLGGWFHETLAQSSGSPGLIALLTQMRHKVAWMYVVDAPARPVESWAEHGAIVDAVARGDAERARALTVLHAERAAGAHRLRLRATVRTSQPAVNMSSSRH
;
A
#
# COMPACT_ATOMS: atom_id res chain seq x y z
N LEU A 1 9.44 14.06 27.30
CA LEU A 1 8.47 13.02 26.91
C LEU A 1 9.24 11.88 26.23
N ARG A 2 9.12 10.66 26.74
CA ARG A 2 9.79 9.50 26.15
C ARG A 2 8.92 9.01 24.97
N ILE A 3 9.38 9.21 23.75
CA ILE A 3 8.68 8.72 22.55
C ILE A 3 8.74 7.17 22.57
N PRO A 4 7.60 6.46 22.53
CA PRO A 4 7.58 5.02 22.61
C PRO A 4 8.11 4.38 21.32
N ALA A 5 8.69 3.17 21.41
CA ALA A 5 9.31 2.47 20.27
C ALA A 5 8.35 2.27 19.09
N HIS A 6 7.05 2.04 19.35
CA HIS A 6 6.06 1.88 18.27
C HIS A 6 5.88 3.18 17.45
N ALA A 7 5.95 4.37 18.07
CA ALA A 7 5.85 5.63 17.35
C ALA A 7 7.09 5.87 16.46
N VAL A 8 8.28 5.47 16.95
CA VAL A 8 9.51 5.51 16.16
C VAL A 8 9.43 4.52 14.99
N CYS A 9 8.91 3.31 15.22
CA CYS A 9 8.70 2.30 14.18
C CYS A 9 7.75 2.83 13.09
N THR A 10 6.64 3.44 13.48
CA THR A 10 5.70 4.07 12.53
C THR A 10 6.37 5.16 11.72
N ALA A 11 7.10 6.07 12.36
CA ALA A 11 7.78 7.18 11.66
C ALA A 11 8.84 6.68 10.66
N ILE A 12 9.65 5.67 11.03
CA ILE A 12 10.62 5.07 10.10
C ILE A 12 9.91 4.37 8.95
N ARG A 13 8.81 3.63 9.21
CA ARG A 13 8.02 2.99 8.16
C ARG A 13 7.44 4.00 7.19
N ASP A 14 6.88 5.09 7.69
CA ASP A 14 6.30 6.15 6.85
C ASP A 14 7.38 6.81 5.99
N ASP A 15 8.58 7.05 6.51
CA ASP A 15 9.71 7.56 5.75
C ASP A 15 10.19 6.56 4.66
N ILE A 16 10.17 5.25 4.92
CA ILE A 16 10.44 4.21 3.91
C ILE A 16 9.34 4.21 2.84
N VAL A 17 8.07 4.18 3.26
CA VAL A 17 6.92 4.12 2.36
C VAL A 17 6.80 5.37 1.49
N SER A 18 7.15 6.54 2.02
CA SER A 18 7.16 7.80 1.25
C SER A 18 8.37 7.96 0.32
N GLY A 19 9.38 7.08 0.44
CA GLY A 19 10.63 7.18 -0.32
C GLY A 19 11.66 8.16 0.28
N ALA A 20 11.44 8.68 1.48
CA ALA A 20 12.43 9.49 2.19
C ALA A 20 13.69 8.68 2.55
N PHE A 21 13.56 7.36 2.65
CA PHE A 21 14.65 6.41 2.64
C PHE A 21 14.51 5.52 1.42
N GLU A 22 15.47 5.61 0.50
CA GLU A 22 15.49 4.81 -0.73
C GLU A 22 15.76 3.32 -0.44
N PRO A 23 15.28 2.39 -1.29
CA PRO A 23 15.65 0.98 -1.22
C PRO A 23 17.19 0.81 -1.18
N GLY A 24 17.67 -0.06 -0.30
CA GLY A 24 19.09 -0.29 -0.06
C GLY A 24 19.79 0.76 0.83
N ALA A 25 19.14 1.86 1.17
CA ALA A 25 19.71 2.91 2.02
C ALA A 25 20.07 2.34 3.41
N ARG A 26 21.26 2.71 3.91
CA ARG A 26 21.73 2.29 5.22
C ARG A 26 21.03 3.05 6.34
N LEU A 27 20.49 2.29 7.31
CA LEU A 27 19.76 2.80 8.46
C LEU A 27 20.62 2.62 9.73
N THR A 28 21.34 3.66 10.16
CA THR A 28 22.14 3.58 11.38
C THR A 28 21.35 4.06 12.59
N GLU A 29 21.48 3.35 13.72
CA GLU A 29 20.81 3.74 14.98
C GLU A 29 21.12 5.19 15.37
N GLU A 30 22.34 5.66 15.13
CA GLU A 30 22.76 7.02 15.46
C GLU A 30 22.06 8.08 14.62
N VAL A 31 22.00 7.88 13.31
CA VAL A 31 21.35 8.82 12.38
C VAL A 31 19.86 8.90 12.68
N LEU A 32 19.21 7.74 12.86
CA LEU A 32 17.78 7.68 13.16
C LEU A 32 17.47 8.26 14.55
N ALA A 33 18.28 7.97 15.56
CA ALA A 33 18.10 8.55 16.90
C ALA A 33 18.16 10.08 16.86
N ARG A 34 19.09 10.64 16.10
CA ARG A 34 19.21 12.09 15.88
C ARG A 34 18.04 12.65 15.10
N ARG A 35 17.62 11.99 14.01
CA ARG A 35 16.51 12.43 13.14
C ARG A 35 15.19 12.51 13.89
N TYR A 36 14.89 11.52 14.76
CA TYR A 36 13.62 11.46 15.49
C TYR A 36 13.70 12.00 16.92
N GLY A 37 14.85 12.52 17.36
CA GLY A 37 15.02 13.09 18.69
C GLY A 37 14.85 12.08 19.84
N VAL A 38 15.31 10.84 19.65
CA VAL A 38 15.17 9.74 20.62
C VAL A 38 16.53 9.10 20.95
N SER A 39 16.58 8.25 21.98
CA SER A 39 17.76 7.42 22.23
C SER A 39 17.86 6.25 21.23
N ARG A 40 19.01 5.56 21.20
CA ARG A 40 19.24 4.42 20.28
C ARG A 40 18.38 3.20 20.61
N VAL A 41 17.96 3.02 21.87
CA VAL A 41 17.18 1.83 22.29
C VAL A 41 15.86 1.71 21.53
N PRO A 42 14.93 2.70 21.53
CA PRO A 42 13.68 2.61 20.77
C PRO A 42 13.91 2.49 19.25
N VAL A 43 15.01 3.04 18.72
CA VAL A 43 15.37 2.88 17.30
C VAL A 43 15.73 1.42 16.99
N ARG A 44 16.54 0.79 17.84
CA ARG A 44 16.92 -0.62 17.66
C ARG A 44 15.72 -1.55 17.72
N GLU A 45 14.80 -1.32 18.66
CA GLU A 45 13.54 -2.07 18.74
C GLU A 45 12.68 -1.85 17.48
N ALA A 46 12.57 -0.61 17.00
CA ALA A 46 11.86 -0.28 15.77
C ALA A 46 12.47 -0.98 14.55
N LEU A 47 13.80 -0.97 14.39
CA LEU A 47 14.48 -1.63 13.28
C LEU A 47 14.26 -3.16 13.30
N ARG A 48 14.28 -3.81 14.47
CA ARG A 48 13.95 -5.24 14.59
C ARG A 48 12.51 -5.54 14.17
N THR A 49 11.57 -4.69 14.58
CA THR A 49 10.17 -4.82 14.16
C THR A 49 10.04 -4.66 12.63
N LEU A 50 10.68 -3.63 12.06
CA LEU A 50 10.66 -3.40 10.61
C LEU A 50 11.36 -4.50 9.81
N GLU A 51 12.39 -5.15 10.40
CA GLU A 51 13.03 -6.33 9.81
C GLU A 51 12.07 -7.52 9.81
N SER A 52 11.37 -7.79 10.91
CA SER A 52 10.35 -8.85 10.95
C SER A 52 9.16 -8.59 10.02
N GLU A 53 8.86 -7.33 9.74
CA GLU A 53 7.86 -6.92 8.77
C GLU A 53 8.39 -6.91 7.32
N GLY A 54 9.71 -7.04 7.12
CA GLY A 54 10.37 -7.06 5.81
C GLY A 54 10.50 -5.70 5.13
N PHE A 55 10.51 -4.60 5.88
CA PHE A 55 10.89 -3.25 5.39
C PHE A 55 12.39 -2.99 5.51
N VAL A 56 13.03 -3.70 6.42
CA VAL A 56 14.46 -3.58 6.71
C VAL A 56 15.10 -4.96 6.56
N THR A 57 16.33 -5.00 6.10
CA THR A 57 17.17 -6.21 6.06
C THR A 57 18.51 -5.92 6.70
N THR A 58 19.07 -6.91 7.41
CA THR A 58 20.43 -6.80 7.96
C THR A 58 21.41 -7.37 6.94
N ARG A 59 22.35 -6.54 6.46
CA ARG A 59 23.42 -6.93 5.54
C ARG A 59 24.73 -7.06 6.28
N ARG A 60 25.50 -8.11 5.96
CA ARG A 60 26.85 -8.30 6.51
C ARG A 60 27.71 -7.07 6.22
N HIS A 61 28.37 -6.52 7.25
CA HIS A 61 29.22 -5.32 7.21
C HIS A 61 28.50 -3.98 6.96
N ALA A 62 27.23 -3.97 6.54
CA ALA A 62 26.46 -2.74 6.34
C ALA A 62 25.45 -2.45 7.47
N GLY A 63 25.08 -3.47 8.25
CA GLY A 63 24.03 -3.33 9.28
C GLY A 63 22.64 -3.29 8.68
N ALA A 64 21.73 -2.58 9.35
CA ALA A 64 20.35 -2.41 8.87
C ALA A 64 20.29 -1.54 7.61
N CYS A 65 19.58 -2.01 6.61
CA CYS A 65 19.32 -1.30 5.35
C CYS A 65 17.83 -1.39 5.00
N VAL A 66 17.31 -0.42 4.26
CA VAL A 66 15.98 -0.55 3.63
C VAL A 66 15.99 -1.76 2.70
N ALA A 67 14.99 -2.62 2.79
CA ALA A 67 14.89 -3.78 1.92
C ALA A 67 14.69 -3.36 0.46
N GLU A 68 15.00 -4.26 -0.46
CA GLU A 68 14.83 -4.07 -1.91
C GLU A 68 13.88 -5.14 -2.41
N PRO A 69 12.55 -4.88 -2.42
CA PRO A 69 11.57 -5.88 -2.82
C PRO A 69 11.74 -6.22 -4.29
N THR A 70 11.56 -7.50 -4.62
CA THR A 70 11.58 -8.00 -5.98
C THR A 70 10.22 -7.81 -6.65
N GLU A 71 10.18 -7.82 -8.00
CA GLU A 71 8.93 -7.81 -8.76
C GLU A 71 8.04 -9.02 -8.42
N GLN A 72 8.64 -10.18 -8.12
CA GLN A 72 7.90 -11.36 -7.72
C GLN A 72 7.21 -11.17 -6.36
N GLU A 73 7.90 -10.61 -5.36
CA GLU A 73 7.29 -10.31 -4.05
C GLU A 73 6.14 -9.31 -4.18
N ALA A 74 6.26 -8.35 -5.08
CA ALA A 74 5.19 -7.41 -5.38
C ALA A 74 3.98 -8.11 -6.03
N ALA A 75 4.21 -9.02 -6.98
CA ALA A 75 3.17 -9.81 -7.61
C ALA A 75 2.44 -10.72 -6.60
N ASP A 76 3.19 -11.41 -5.74
CA ASP A 76 2.64 -12.28 -4.69
C ASP A 76 1.75 -11.49 -3.72
N LEU A 77 2.14 -10.26 -3.35
CA LEU A 77 1.32 -9.38 -2.52
C LEU A 77 -0.01 -8.99 -3.18
N LEU A 78 -0.01 -8.76 -4.49
CA LEU A 78 -1.25 -8.50 -5.22
C LEU A 78 -2.17 -9.71 -5.23
N GLU A 79 -1.63 -10.92 -5.37
CA GLU A 79 -2.42 -12.16 -5.29
C GLU A 79 -3.05 -12.32 -3.91
N LEU A 80 -2.29 -12.08 -2.83
CA LEU A 80 -2.82 -12.09 -1.47
C LEU A 80 -3.93 -11.05 -1.27
N ARG A 81 -3.79 -9.84 -1.83
CA ARG A 81 -4.86 -8.84 -1.81
C ARG A 81 -6.13 -9.34 -2.46
N MET A 82 -6.02 -9.95 -3.65
CA MET A 82 -7.17 -10.51 -4.38
C MET A 82 -7.92 -11.59 -3.58
N LEU A 83 -7.27 -12.25 -2.66
CA LEU A 83 -7.88 -13.24 -1.77
C LEU A 83 -8.50 -12.61 -0.52
N LEU A 84 -7.81 -11.69 0.12
CA LEU A 84 -8.16 -11.19 1.45
C LEU A 84 -9.10 -9.98 1.42
N GLU A 85 -8.97 -9.06 0.48
CA GLU A 85 -9.86 -7.89 0.39
C GLU A 85 -11.32 -8.27 0.08
N PRO A 86 -11.62 -9.19 -0.85
CA PRO A 86 -12.99 -9.66 -1.07
C PRO A 86 -13.60 -10.35 0.16
N LEU A 87 -12.78 -11.06 0.93
CA LEU A 87 -13.22 -11.66 2.19
C LEU A 87 -13.58 -10.56 3.22
N ALA A 88 -12.76 -9.50 3.30
CA ALA A 88 -13.04 -8.37 4.18
C ALA A 88 -14.34 -7.65 3.78
N ALA A 89 -14.56 -7.39 2.49
CA ALA A 89 -15.76 -6.75 1.98
C ALA A 89 -17.02 -7.56 2.26
N ALA A 90 -16.97 -8.89 2.05
CA ALA A 90 -18.10 -9.78 2.36
C ALA A 90 -18.42 -9.79 3.87
N ARG A 91 -17.41 -9.80 4.73
CA ARG A 91 -17.60 -9.70 6.18
C ARG A 91 -18.10 -8.32 6.60
N ALA A 92 -17.57 -7.25 6.00
CA ALA A 92 -18.04 -5.89 6.23
C ALA A 92 -19.54 -5.75 5.92
N ALA A 93 -20.03 -6.34 4.83
CA ALA A 93 -21.45 -6.35 4.50
C ALA A 93 -22.33 -6.98 5.61
N ARG A 94 -21.78 -7.97 6.32
CA ARG A 94 -22.50 -8.65 7.42
C ARG A 94 -22.36 -7.96 8.78
N ARG A 95 -21.28 -7.17 9.00
CA ARG A 95 -20.87 -6.69 10.33
C ARG A 95 -20.70 -5.16 10.42
N ARG A 96 -20.86 -4.42 9.29
CA ARG A 96 -20.72 -2.97 9.28
C ARG A 96 -21.60 -2.29 10.32
N THR A 97 -21.13 -1.18 10.84
CA THR A 97 -21.90 -0.25 11.66
C THR A 97 -22.24 1.01 10.85
N ASP A 98 -23.19 1.81 11.32
CA ASP A 98 -23.51 3.11 10.71
C ASP A 98 -22.30 4.04 10.73
N ALA A 99 -21.47 3.96 11.77
CA ALA A 99 -20.21 4.72 11.84
C ALA A 99 -19.24 4.33 10.70
N HIS A 100 -19.07 3.03 10.45
CA HIS A 100 -18.26 2.56 9.32
C HIS A 100 -18.81 3.04 7.98
N LEU A 101 -20.12 2.95 7.76
CA LEU A 101 -20.76 3.40 6.52
C LEU A 101 -20.62 4.91 6.31
N LYS A 102 -20.73 5.70 7.38
CA LYS A 102 -20.54 7.16 7.32
C LYS A 102 -19.14 7.52 6.84
N VAL A 103 -18.10 6.86 7.39
CA VAL A 103 -16.70 7.08 6.99
C VAL A 103 -16.47 6.63 5.54
N LEU A 104 -16.88 5.41 5.18
CA LEU A 104 -16.71 4.87 3.82
C LEU A 104 -17.37 5.75 2.76
N ARG A 105 -18.62 6.20 2.98
CA ARG A 105 -19.33 7.12 2.08
C ARG A 105 -18.64 8.47 1.96
N GLY A 106 -18.10 8.98 3.08
CA GLY A 106 -17.31 10.23 3.09
C GLY A 106 -16.06 10.12 2.23
N LEU A 107 -15.30 9.03 2.39
CA LEU A 107 -14.09 8.76 1.60
C LEU A 107 -14.40 8.59 0.11
N VAL A 108 -15.46 7.85 -0.24
CA VAL A 108 -15.88 7.67 -1.64
C VAL A 108 -16.23 9.00 -2.28
N ARG A 109 -17.06 9.82 -1.61
CA ARG A 109 -17.43 11.14 -2.12
C ARG A 109 -16.21 12.03 -2.36
N LEU A 110 -15.31 12.11 -1.38
CA LEU A 110 -14.09 12.92 -1.49
C LEU A 110 -13.18 12.40 -2.59
N GLY A 111 -12.96 11.09 -2.66
CA GLY A 111 -12.12 10.46 -3.68
C GLY A 111 -12.67 10.68 -5.11
N GLN A 112 -13.99 10.56 -5.30
CA GLN A 112 -14.63 10.86 -6.59
C GLN A 112 -14.48 12.32 -7.00
N GLU A 113 -14.61 13.24 -6.04
CA GLU A 113 -14.42 14.67 -6.28
C GLU A 113 -12.96 14.96 -6.70
N ARG A 114 -11.97 14.46 -5.95
CA ARG A 114 -10.54 14.64 -6.24
C ARG A 114 -10.15 14.01 -7.57
N ALA A 115 -10.67 12.81 -7.87
CA ALA A 115 -10.41 12.12 -9.12
C ALA A 115 -10.90 12.93 -10.34
N ARG A 116 -12.13 13.48 -10.27
CA ARG A 116 -12.67 14.31 -11.35
C ARG A 116 -11.90 15.61 -11.56
N ARG A 117 -11.30 16.17 -10.51
CA ARG A 117 -10.49 17.41 -10.56
C ARG A 117 -9.05 17.18 -10.95
N GLY A 118 -8.62 15.93 -11.16
CA GLY A 118 -7.23 15.58 -11.47
C GLY A 118 -6.25 15.79 -10.29
N GLN A 119 -6.75 15.89 -9.06
CA GLN A 119 -5.96 16.10 -7.85
C GLN A 119 -5.41 14.75 -7.33
N GLY A 120 -4.35 14.26 -7.99
CA GLY A 120 -3.81 12.92 -7.76
C GLY A 120 -3.08 12.72 -6.42
N GLU A 121 -2.52 13.79 -5.84
CA GLU A 121 -1.68 13.71 -4.62
C GLU A 121 -2.42 13.10 -3.43
N ASP A 122 -3.67 13.49 -3.20
CA ASP A 122 -4.49 13.00 -2.09
C ASP A 122 -5.07 11.59 -2.31
N LEU A 123 -5.18 11.15 -3.57
CA LEU A 123 -5.91 9.92 -3.92
C LEU A 123 -5.29 8.65 -3.35
N ARG A 124 -3.97 8.62 -3.19
CA ARG A 124 -3.27 7.49 -2.59
C ARG A 124 -3.65 7.33 -1.12
N SER A 125 -3.58 8.40 -0.35
CA SER A 125 -3.94 8.41 1.06
C SER A 125 -5.42 8.07 1.27
N LEU A 126 -6.31 8.66 0.46
CA LEU A 126 -7.74 8.37 0.48
C LEU A 126 -8.04 6.89 0.15
N GLY A 127 -7.36 6.33 -0.83
CA GLY A 127 -7.45 4.90 -1.17
C GLY A 127 -6.98 4.01 -0.02
N GLY A 128 -5.86 4.37 0.62
CA GLY A 128 -5.37 3.70 1.81
C GLY A 128 -6.40 3.68 2.94
N TRP A 129 -6.99 4.82 3.26
CA TRP A 129 -8.02 4.96 4.30
C TRP A 129 -9.31 4.21 3.94
N PHE A 130 -9.68 4.18 2.65
CA PHE A 130 -10.83 3.41 2.18
C PHE A 130 -10.65 1.91 2.47
N HIS A 131 -9.55 1.32 2.03
CA HIS A 131 -9.27 -0.10 2.23
C HIS A 131 -9.11 -0.45 3.72
N GLU A 132 -8.49 0.43 4.51
CA GLU A 132 -8.38 0.27 5.95
C GLU A 132 -9.75 0.26 6.63
N THR A 133 -10.60 1.24 6.33
CA THR A 133 -11.96 1.32 6.90
C THR A 133 -12.81 0.12 6.49
N LEU A 134 -12.66 -0.36 5.24
CA LEU A 134 -13.34 -1.57 4.78
C LEU A 134 -12.88 -2.80 5.56
N ALA A 135 -11.57 -2.94 5.80
CA ALA A 135 -11.00 -4.00 6.63
C ALA A 135 -11.51 -3.93 8.08
N GLN A 136 -11.51 -2.74 8.69
CA GLN A 136 -12.06 -2.50 10.04
C GLN A 136 -13.54 -2.92 10.12
N SER A 137 -14.32 -2.59 9.10
CA SER A 137 -15.74 -2.96 9.00
C SER A 137 -15.97 -4.47 8.97
N SER A 138 -14.97 -5.27 8.65
CA SER A 138 -15.04 -6.75 8.69
C SER A 138 -15.19 -7.30 10.09
N GLY A 139 -14.82 -6.53 11.14
CA GLY A 139 -14.86 -6.94 12.52
C GLY A 139 -14.02 -8.19 12.84
N SER A 140 -12.96 -8.45 12.09
CA SER A 140 -12.07 -9.61 12.26
C SER A 140 -10.65 -9.13 12.57
N PRO A 141 -10.21 -9.18 13.86
CA PRO A 141 -8.91 -8.65 14.26
C PRO A 141 -7.72 -9.22 13.46
N GLY A 142 -7.71 -10.54 13.22
CA GLY A 142 -6.65 -11.19 12.43
C GLY A 142 -6.62 -10.74 10.98
N LEU A 143 -7.79 -10.60 10.33
CA LEU A 143 -7.88 -10.11 8.96
C LEU A 143 -7.48 -8.64 8.85
N ILE A 144 -7.87 -7.82 9.81
CA ILE A 144 -7.49 -6.40 9.90
C ILE A 144 -5.96 -6.29 10.01
N ALA A 145 -5.34 -7.03 10.93
CA ALA A 145 -3.89 -7.01 11.11
C ALA A 145 -3.13 -7.38 9.83
N LEU A 146 -3.53 -8.47 9.16
CA LEU A 146 -2.93 -8.91 7.90
C LEU A 146 -3.08 -7.86 6.78
N LEU A 147 -4.28 -7.33 6.59
CA LEU A 147 -4.54 -6.33 5.55
C LEU A 147 -3.82 -5.01 5.83
N THR A 148 -3.68 -4.60 7.10
CA THR A 148 -2.91 -3.40 7.47
C THR A 148 -1.42 -3.58 7.14
N GLN A 149 -0.84 -4.72 7.50
CA GLN A 149 0.56 -5.02 7.17
C GLN A 149 0.79 -5.06 5.65
N MET A 150 -0.08 -5.73 4.91
CA MET A 150 -0.02 -5.79 3.45
C MET A 150 -0.15 -4.41 2.81
N ARG A 151 -1.05 -3.56 3.30
CA ARG A 151 -1.26 -2.21 2.78
C ARG A 151 0.02 -1.38 2.82
N HIS A 152 0.77 -1.41 3.91
CA HIS A 152 2.03 -0.69 4.01
C HIS A 152 3.04 -1.19 2.97
N LYS A 153 3.15 -2.51 2.79
CA LYS A 153 4.04 -3.10 1.78
C LYS A 153 3.61 -2.74 0.36
N VAL A 154 2.32 -2.83 0.06
CA VAL A 154 1.78 -2.42 -1.24
C VAL A 154 2.05 -0.93 -1.50
N ALA A 155 1.79 -0.06 -0.52
CA ALA A 155 2.07 1.37 -0.65
C ALA A 155 3.55 1.62 -0.93
N TRP A 156 4.45 0.92 -0.25
CA TRP A 156 5.89 1.05 -0.45
C TRP A 156 6.37 0.52 -1.81
N MET A 157 5.93 -0.68 -2.21
CA MET A 157 6.34 -1.29 -3.49
C MET A 157 5.80 -0.53 -4.71
N TYR A 158 4.69 0.17 -4.55
CA TYR A 158 3.99 0.90 -5.62
C TYR A 158 4.02 2.43 -5.42
N VAL A 159 5.04 2.95 -4.73
CA VAL A 159 5.22 4.38 -4.41
C VAL A 159 5.18 5.28 -5.64
N VAL A 160 5.59 4.77 -6.80
CA VAL A 160 5.90 5.61 -7.96
C VAL A 160 4.67 6.11 -8.73
N ASP A 161 3.45 5.57 -8.47
CA ASP A 161 2.36 5.84 -9.40
C ASP A 161 1.04 6.30 -8.77
N ALA A 162 0.56 7.46 -9.23
CA ALA A 162 -0.85 7.82 -9.11
C ALA A 162 -1.74 6.72 -9.72
N PRO A 163 -2.97 6.51 -9.23
CA PRO A 163 -3.88 5.51 -9.80
C PRO A 163 -4.01 5.68 -11.32
N ALA A 164 -3.80 4.62 -12.10
CA ALA A 164 -3.89 4.68 -13.56
C ALA A 164 -5.30 5.05 -14.05
N ARG A 165 -6.30 4.79 -13.22
CA ARG A 165 -7.72 4.92 -13.52
C ARG A 165 -8.46 5.49 -12.30
N PRO A 166 -8.17 6.75 -11.90
CA PRO A 166 -8.67 7.27 -10.63
C PRO A 166 -10.21 7.41 -10.62
N VAL A 167 -10.81 7.86 -11.70
CA VAL A 167 -12.27 8.07 -11.77
C VAL A 167 -13.02 6.75 -11.68
N GLU A 168 -12.59 5.76 -12.46
CA GLU A 168 -13.20 4.42 -12.49
C GLU A 168 -12.97 3.69 -11.17
N SER A 169 -11.76 3.76 -10.60
CA SER A 169 -11.43 3.15 -9.31
C SER A 169 -12.34 3.68 -8.20
N TRP A 170 -12.57 4.99 -8.13
CA TRP A 170 -13.45 5.58 -7.13
C TRP A 170 -14.95 5.32 -7.40
N ALA A 171 -15.36 5.09 -8.66
CA ALA A 171 -16.69 4.58 -8.96
C ALA A 171 -16.86 3.13 -8.48
N GLU A 172 -15.83 2.30 -8.64
CA GLU A 172 -15.79 0.92 -8.14
C GLU A 172 -15.88 0.89 -6.60
N HIS A 173 -15.12 1.75 -5.89
CA HIS A 173 -15.23 1.91 -4.43
C HIS A 173 -16.66 2.25 -4.01
N GLY A 174 -17.33 3.14 -4.73
CA GLY A 174 -18.73 3.49 -4.48
C GLY A 174 -19.66 2.27 -4.58
N ALA A 175 -19.52 1.48 -5.66
CA ALA A 175 -20.32 0.27 -5.85
C ALA A 175 -20.10 -0.77 -4.75
N ILE A 176 -18.84 -0.93 -4.25
CA ILE A 176 -18.50 -1.79 -3.11
C ILE A 176 -19.23 -1.30 -1.85
N VAL A 177 -19.15 0.00 -1.54
CA VAL A 177 -19.81 0.57 -0.35
C VAL A 177 -21.32 0.40 -0.41
N ASP A 178 -21.94 0.54 -1.58
CA ASP A 178 -23.37 0.33 -1.77
C ASP A 178 -23.77 -1.13 -1.49
N ALA A 179 -22.98 -2.10 -1.94
CA ALA A 179 -23.20 -3.51 -1.63
C ALA A 179 -23.05 -3.80 -0.13
N VAL A 180 -22.00 -3.25 0.49
CA VAL A 180 -21.78 -3.33 1.95
C VAL A 180 -22.95 -2.73 2.71
N ALA A 181 -23.44 -1.55 2.31
CA ALA A 181 -24.54 -0.86 2.96
C ALA A 181 -25.85 -1.68 2.92
N ARG A 182 -26.12 -2.35 1.79
CA ARG A 182 -27.27 -3.25 1.64
C ARG A 182 -27.14 -4.58 2.40
N GLY A 183 -25.93 -4.92 2.91
CA GLY A 183 -25.67 -6.21 3.53
C GLY A 183 -25.47 -7.34 2.51
N ASP A 184 -25.29 -7.03 1.24
CA ASP A 184 -25.10 -7.99 0.16
C ASP A 184 -23.64 -8.45 0.12
N ALA A 185 -23.34 -9.50 0.88
CA ALA A 185 -21.98 -10.00 1.06
C ALA A 185 -21.38 -10.60 -0.22
N GLU A 186 -22.20 -11.29 -1.01
CA GLU A 186 -21.74 -11.91 -2.26
C GLU A 186 -21.46 -10.84 -3.33
N ARG A 187 -22.31 -9.83 -3.43
CA ARG A 187 -22.08 -8.69 -4.31
C ARG A 187 -20.87 -7.87 -3.90
N ALA A 188 -20.68 -7.61 -2.59
CA ALA A 188 -19.52 -6.90 -2.07
C ALA A 188 -18.23 -7.67 -2.40
N ARG A 189 -18.22 -9.00 -2.21
CA ARG A 189 -17.11 -9.88 -2.60
C ARG A 189 -16.80 -9.75 -4.09
N ALA A 190 -17.78 -9.97 -4.95
CA ALA A 190 -17.60 -9.98 -6.40
C ALA A 190 -17.07 -8.64 -6.94
N LEU A 191 -17.61 -7.52 -6.47
CA LEU A 191 -17.16 -6.18 -6.84
C LEU A 191 -15.72 -5.91 -6.40
N THR A 192 -15.33 -6.41 -5.21
CA THR A 192 -13.96 -6.23 -4.70
C THR A 192 -12.96 -7.10 -5.48
N VAL A 193 -13.33 -8.31 -5.92
CA VAL A 193 -12.50 -9.13 -6.83
C VAL A 193 -12.23 -8.36 -8.12
N LEU A 194 -13.28 -7.86 -8.78
CA LEU A 194 -13.14 -7.12 -10.04
C LEU A 194 -12.28 -5.85 -9.88
N HIS A 195 -12.44 -5.14 -8.76
CA HIS A 195 -11.63 -3.97 -8.43
C HIS A 195 -10.15 -4.34 -8.29
N ALA A 196 -9.84 -5.40 -7.52
CA ALA A 196 -8.46 -5.85 -7.30
C ALA A 196 -7.80 -6.37 -8.59
N GLU A 197 -8.52 -7.12 -9.43
CA GLU A 197 -8.04 -7.60 -10.74
C GLU A 197 -7.69 -6.44 -11.67
N ARG A 198 -8.54 -5.41 -11.74
CA ARG A 198 -8.30 -4.21 -12.57
C ARG A 198 -7.10 -3.40 -12.07
N ALA A 199 -6.96 -3.26 -10.76
CA ALA A 199 -5.79 -2.61 -10.16
C ALA A 199 -4.49 -3.37 -10.49
N ALA A 200 -4.48 -4.70 -10.33
CA ALA A 200 -3.35 -5.55 -10.66
C ALA A 200 -3.03 -5.53 -12.17
N GLY A 201 -4.03 -5.53 -13.03
CA GLY A 201 -3.88 -5.42 -14.49
C GLY A 201 -3.23 -4.11 -14.92
N ALA A 202 -3.69 -3.00 -14.36
CA ALA A 202 -3.13 -1.68 -14.62
C ALA A 202 -1.66 -1.59 -14.20
N HIS A 203 -1.30 -2.21 -13.07
CA HIS A 203 0.08 -2.25 -12.59
C HIS A 203 0.99 -3.06 -13.54
N ARG A 204 0.59 -4.27 -13.95
CA ARG A 204 1.35 -5.11 -14.90
C ARG A 204 1.63 -4.41 -16.23
N LEU A 205 0.67 -3.65 -16.74
CA LEU A 205 0.83 -2.89 -17.99
C LEU A 205 1.90 -1.80 -17.85
N ARG A 206 1.98 -1.13 -16.70
CA ARG A 206 2.99 -0.09 -16.43
C ARG A 206 4.39 -0.67 -16.32
N LEU A 207 4.59 -1.74 -15.55
CA LEU A 207 5.88 -2.42 -15.45
C LEU A 207 6.43 -2.76 -16.84
N ARG A 208 5.60 -3.29 -17.74
CA ARG A 208 6.00 -3.59 -19.12
C ARG A 208 6.36 -2.32 -19.92
N ALA A 209 5.71 -1.21 -19.68
CA ALA A 209 6.02 0.05 -20.35
C ALA A 209 7.35 0.64 -19.86
N THR A 210 7.63 0.58 -18.56
CA THR A 210 8.88 1.08 -17.96
C THR A 210 10.09 0.26 -18.43
N VAL A 211 9.98 -1.06 -18.51
CA VAL A 211 11.05 -1.94 -19.02
C VAL A 211 11.37 -1.63 -20.49
N ARG A 212 10.37 -1.32 -21.32
CA ARG A 212 10.56 -0.97 -22.73
C ARG A 212 11.27 0.37 -22.92
N THR A 213 11.06 1.34 -22.04
CA THR A 213 11.74 2.64 -22.11
C THR A 213 13.16 2.62 -21.56
N SER A 214 13.50 1.63 -20.74
CA SER A 214 14.84 1.47 -20.13
C SER A 214 15.80 0.63 -21.00
N GLN A 215 15.36 0.03 -22.11
CA GLN A 215 16.27 -0.62 -23.06
C GLN A 215 16.88 0.42 -24.00
N PRO A 216 18.22 0.64 -23.98
CA PRO A 216 18.86 1.50 -24.95
C PRO A 216 18.64 0.93 -26.35
N ALA A 217 18.27 1.79 -27.31
CA ALA A 217 18.16 1.43 -28.70
C ALA A 217 19.45 0.75 -29.14
N VAL A 218 19.41 -0.54 -29.42
CA VAL A 218 20.51 -1.25 -30.08
C VAL A 218 20.64 -0.66 -31.46
N ASN A 219 21.68 0.14 -31.61
CA ASN A 219 22.05 0.82 -32.86
C ASN A 219 22.46 -0.25 -33.87
N MET A 220 21.52 -0.68 -34.72
CA MET A 220 21.83 -1.46 -35.91
C MET A 220 22.47 -0.51 -36.95
N SER A 221 23.72 -0.08 -36.68
CA SER A 221 24.53 0.48 -37.73
C SER A 221 25.06 -0.63 -38.63
N SER A 222 24.44 -0.73 -39.78
CA SER A 222 24.88 -1.42 -40.98
C SER A 222 26.38 -1.39 -41.20
N SER A 223 27.00 -2.52 -41.25
CA SER A 223 28.24 -2.71 -42.02
C SER A 223 27.82 -3.12 -43.41
N ARG A 224 27.78 -2.15 -44.32
CA ARG A 224 27.99 -2.41 -45.75
C ARG A 224 29.49 -2.28 -46.00
N HIS A 225 30.10 -3.35 -46.36
CA HIS A 225 31.18 -3.38 -47.38
C HIS A 225 31.23 -4.78 -47.96
#